data_facf7a67f72ddd16f3dafad85bfca69a
#
_entry.id   facf7a67f72ddd16f3dafad85bfca69a
#
_cell.length_a   1.000
_cell.length_b   1.000
_cell.length_c   1.000
_cell.angle_alpha   90.00
_cell.angle_beta   90.00
_cell.angle_gamma   90.00
#
_symmetry.space_group_name_H-M   'P 1'
#
loop_
_entity.id
_entity.type
_entity.pdbx_description
1 polymer ?
#
loop_
_entity_poly.entity_id
_entity_poly.type
_entity_poly.pdbx_seq_one_letter_code
_entity_poly.pdbx_strand_id
1 'polypeptide(L)'
;MSDQGFATRAIHAGEGRDPATGAHNTPIYQTATFSFDTGESLSAAIEKPFDNFFYSRSGNPTTAALEAKLASLDGTEAALATSSGMAAVTIAVMISAENGDHILVDEDLFVVSRIFFTQDCPAMGIEVSFVDVRDMVSVEAAVRPNTKALFVESLTNPGCRLADLAGLRAFCDQHALKFVVDNTFLSPYLLRPTEFGADLVVHSATKYISGHGDTVAGAMAGSSADMLRARMKLDSFGQCPSPLNSWLVMRGVRTLPLRMRQHSANAQALATYLDAHEKIEWVRYPGLESHPEHALASQLLPDGCGGMMAIKVVGGREGMYRFVNAVENFDIGVSLGDLFTLVYPKPKNGDLIRVSVGCEDIADILAEFEQALKIV
;
A
#
# COMPACT_ATOMS: atom_id res chain seq x y z
N MET A 1 -11.32 -0.03 -21.70
CA MET A 1 -10.75 1.03 -20.82
C MET A 1 -9.21 1.01 -20.74
N SER A 2 -8.53 0.00 -21.31
CA SER A 2 -7.05 -0.10 -21.28
C SER A 2 -6.31 1.10 -21.87
N ASP A 3 -6.92 1.77 -22.85
CA ASP A 3 -6.29 2.89 -23.57
C ASP A 3 -6.52 4.27 -22.94
N GLN A 4 -7.23 4.33 -21.81
CA GLN A 4 -7.51 5.57 -21.09
C GLN A 4 -6.40 5.89 -20.09
N GLY A 5 -6.08 7.20 -19.96
CA GLY A 5 -5.13 7.68 -18.98
C GLY A 5 -5.54 7.36 -17.53
N PHE A 6 -4.56 7.29 -16.64
CA PHE A 6 -4.75 6.89 -15.24
C PHE A 6 -5.85 7.71 -14.52
N ALA A 7 -5.84 9.03 -14.65
CA ALA A 7 -6.84 9.90 -13.99
C ALA A 7 -8.28 9.59 -14.47
N THR A 8 -8.47 9.31 -15.77
CA THR A 8 -9.77 8.92 -16.31
C THR A 8 -10.22 7.57 -15.74
N ARG A 9 -9.31 6.59 -15.63
CA ARG A 9 -9.60 5.29 -15.02
C ARG A 9 -9.90 5.42 -13.53
N ALA A 10 -9.17 6.26 -12.80
CA ALA A 10 -9.42 6.54 -11.37
C ALA A 10 -10.85 7.09 -11.13
N ILE A 11 -11.39 7.84 -12.09
CA ILE A 11 -12.75 8.37 -12.02
C ILE A 11 -13.79 7.32 -12.47
N HIS A 12 -13.59 6.67 -13.61
CA HIS A 12 -14.64 5.94 -14.31
C HIS A 12 -14.59 4.41 -14.19
N ALA A 13 -13.41 3.80 -13.96
CA ALA A 13 -13.32 2.36 -13.92
C ALA A 13 -14.15 1.78 -12.76
N GLY A 14 -14.85 0.67 -13.02
CA GLY A 14 -15.71 0.00 -12.05
C GLY A 14 -17.00 0.73 -11.71
N GLU A 15 -17.21 1.95 -12.20
CA GLU A 15 -18.39 2.75 -11.91
C GLU A 15 -19.21 3.01 -13.18
N GLY A 16 -20.51 3.14 -13.00
CA GLY A 16 -21.45 3.46 -14.06
C GLY A 16 -22.76 3.98 -13.48
N ARG A 17 -23.63 4.42 -14.36
CA ARG A 17 -24.98 4.82 -13.99
C ARG A 17 -25.72 3.62 -13.41
N ASP A 18 -26.31 3.77 -12.23
CA ASP A 18 -27.16 2.74 -11.62
C ASP A 18 -28.36 2.42 -12.52
N PRO A 19 -28.56 1.16 -12.92
CA PRO A 19 -29.61 0.81 -13.88
C PRO A 19 -31.02 0.94 -13.31
N ALA A 20 -31.20 0.82 -12.00
CA ALA A 20 -32.51 0.85 -11.36
C ALA A 20 -33.00 2.30 -11.10
N THR A 21 -32.10 3.18 -10.68
CA THR A 21 -32.47 4.54 -10.25
C THR A 21 -31.92 5.65 -11.15
N GLY A 22 -30.92 5.32 -11.97
CA GLY A 22 -30.17 6.31 -12.74
C GLY A 22 -29.17 7.11 -11.93
N ALA A 23 -28.88 6.71 -10.67
CA ALA A 23 -27.92 7.41 -9.84
C ALA A 23 -26.55 7.47 -10.51
N HIS A 24 -25.92 8.66 -10.45
CA HIS A 24 -24.62 8.90 -11.07
C HIS A 24 -23.48 8.23 -10.29
N ASN A 25 -23.53 8.29 -8.96
CA ASN A 25 -22.57 7.60 -8.10
C ASN A 25 -23.06 6.18 -7.81
N THR A 26 -22.09 5.26 -7.67
CA THR A 26 -22.38 3.89 -7.23
C THR A 26 -23.12 3.90 -5.90
N PRO A 27 -24.31 3.27 -5.79
CA PRO A 27 -25.04 3.17 -4.54
C PRO A 27 -24.28 2.39 -3.46
N ILE A 28 -24.56 2.70 -2.19
CA ILE A 28 -24.05 1.89 -1.07
C ILE A 28 -25.08 0.79 -0.77
N TYR A 29 -24.75 -0.45 -1.14
CA TYR A 29 -25.58 -1.62 -0.83
C TYR A 29 -25.27 -2.11 0.60
N GLN A 30 -25.77 -1.37 1.59
CA GLN A 30 -25.55 -1.66 3.01
C GLN A 30 -26.52 -2.76 3.48
N THR A 31 -26.27 -3.98 3.04
CA THR A 31 -27.05 -5.17 3.40
C THR A 31 -26.13 -6.36 3.68
N ALA A 32 -26.55 -7.26 4.55
CA ALA A 32 -25.83 -8.53 4.78
C ALA A 32 -26.22 -9.58 3.76
N THR A 33 -27.50 -9.66 3.37
CA THR A 33 -28.06 -10.69 2.50
C THR A 33 -28.84 -10.08 1.34
N PHE A 34 -28.96 -10.83 0.25
CA PHE A 34 -29.76 -10.50 -0.91
C PHE A 34 -30.88 -11.52 -1.06
N SER A 35 -32.10 -11.08 -1.43
CA SER A 35 -33.27 -11.90 -1.60
C SER A 35 -33.39 -12.40 -3.04
N PHE A 36 -34.02 -13.55 -3.20
CA PHE A 36 -34.26 -14.20 -4.49
C PHE A 36 -35.76 -14.51 -4.63
N ASP A 37 -36.28 -14.48 -5.85
CA ASP A 37 -37.70 -14.74 -6.11
C ASP A 37 -38.08 -16.24 -5.94
N THR A 38 -37.11 -17.16 -6.13
CA THR A 38 -37.33 -18.62 -6.01
C THR A 38 -36.17 -19.31 -5.28
N GLY A 39 -36.45 -20.48 -4.68
CA GLY A 39 -35.43 -21.32 -4.05
C GLY A 39 -34.41 -21.84 -5.05
N GLU A 40 -34.81 -22.11 -6.29
CA GLU A 40 -33.92 -22.53 -7.37
C GLU A 40 -32.92 -21.45 -7.76
N SER A 41 -33.36 -20.17 -7.84
CA SER A 41 -32.47 -19.06 -8.13
C SER A 41 -31.46 -18.82 -7.00
N LEU A 42 -31.86 -18.99 -5.73
CA LEU A 42 -30.94 -18.95 -4.60
C LEU A 42 -29.93 -20.09 -4.67
N SER A 43 -30.38 -21.31 -4.93
CA SER A 43 -29.51 -22.50 -5.03
C SER A 43 -28.46 -22.30 -6.13
N ALA A 44 -28.85 -21.84 -7.31
CA ALA A 44 -27.94 -21.53 -8.41
C ALA A 44 -26.92 -20.44 -8.07
N ALA A 45 -27.32 -19.44 -7.29
CA ALA A 45 -26.40 -18.39 -6.84
C ALA A 45 -25.37 -18.93 -5.83
N ILE A 46 -25.75 -19.83 -4.95
CA ILE A 46 -24.86 -20.47 -3.97
C ILE A 46 -23.85 -21.42 -4.66
N GLU A 47 -24.24 -22.10 -5.74
CA GLU A 47 -23.33 -22.95 -6.53
C GLU A 47 -22.20 -22.12 -7.21
N LYS A 48 -22.43 -20.82 -7.45
CA LYS A 48 -21.46 -19.90 -8.04
C LYS A 48 -21.29 -18.67 -7.14
N PRO A 49 -20.72 -18.85 -5.94
CA PRO A 49 -20.77 -17.83 -4.88
C PRO A 49 -20.03 -16.53 -5.21
N PHE A 50 -19.13 -16.54 -6.19
CA PHE A 50 -18.34 -15.38 -6.55
C PHE A 50 -18.77 -14.72 -7.86
N ASP A 51 -19.74 -15.32 -8.55
CA ASP A 51 -20.39 -14.76 -9.75
C ASP A 51 -21.69 -14.02 -9.41
N ASN A 52 -22.18 -14.17 -8.17
CA ASN A 52 -23.47 -13.65 -7.71
C ASN A 52 -23.37 -12.96 -6.36
N PHE A 53 -24.30 -12.07 -6.08
CA PHE A 53 -24.45 -11.44 -4.77
C PHE A 53 -25.57 -12.15 -3.99
N PHE A 54 -25.25 -12.89 -2.95
CA PHE A 54 -26.22 -13.51 -2.05
C PHE A 54 -25.92 -13.17 -0.59
N TYR A 55 -24.66 -12.92 -0.25
CA TYR A 55 -24.23 -12.52 1.09
C TYR A 55 -22.99 -11.61 1.00
N SER A 56 -23.01 -10.47 1.71
CA SER A 56 -22.00 -9.41 1.54
C SER A 56 -20.58 -9.81 1.97
N ARG A 57 -20.38 -10.85 2.79
CA ARG A 57 -19.05 -11.39 3.07
C ARG A 57 -18.40 -11.95 1.80
N SER A 58 -19.16 -12.69 0.99
CA SER A 58 -18.66 -13.33 -0.23
C SER A 58 -18.59 -12.37 -1.42
N GLY A 59 -19.49 -11.38 -1.47
CA GLY A 59 -19.54 -10.36 -2.51
C GLY A 59 -20.61 -9.30 -2.25
N ASN A 60 -20.31 -8.05 -2.66
CA ASN A 60 -21.22 -6.93 -2.54
C ASN A 60 -21.06 -6.00 -3.75
N PRO A 61 -22.13 -5.47 -4.36
CA PRO A 61 -22.03 -4.63 -5.57
C PRO A 61 -21.15 -3.38 -5.40
N THR A 62 -21.20 -2.73 -4.22
CA THR A 62 -20.37 -1.55 -3.92
C THR A 62 -18.88 -1.94 -3.85
N THR A 63 -18.58 -3.07 -3.20
CA THR A 63 -17.20 -3.59 -3.11
C THR A 63 -16.69 -4.05 -4.47
N ALA A 64 -17.51 -4.71 -5.27
CA ALA A 64 -17.15 -5.14 -6.62
C ALA A 64 -16.80 -3.95 -7.55
N ALA A 65 -17.51 -2.84 -7.42
CA ALA A 65 -17.18 -1.61 -8.14
C ALA A 65 -15.79 -1.07 -7.76
N LEU A 66 -15.43 -1.09 -6.46
CA LEU A 66 -14.10 -0.74 -5.99
C LEU A 66 -13.03 -1.70 -6.54
N GLU A 67 -13.28 -3.02 -6.47
CA GLU A 67 -12.36 -4.05 -6.96
C GLU A 67 -12.06 -3.88 -8.45
N ALA A 68 -13.09 -3.66 -9.27
CA ALA A 68 -12.92 -3.39 -10.70
C ALA A 68 -12.08 -2.12 -10.97
N LYS A 69 -12.28 -1.07 -10.14
CA LYS A 69 -11.48 0.16 -10.21
C LYS A 69 -10.01 -0.11 -9.89
N LEU A 70 -9.73 -0.80 -8.78
CA LEU A 70 -8.37 -1.12 -8.34
C LEU A 70 -7.64 -2.00 -9.36
N ALA A 71 -8.30 -3.05 -9.88
CA ALA A 71 -7.75 -3.88 -10.95
C ALA A 71 -7.33 -3.04 -12.18
N SER A 72 -8.18 -2.11 -12.58
CA SER A 72 -7.87 -1.19 -13.68
C SER A 72 -6.67 -0.30 -13.39
N LEU A 73 -6.49 0.18 -12.16
CA LEU A 73 -5.40 1.09 -11.80
C LEU A 73 -4.06 0.36 -11.65
N ASP A 74 -4.05 -0.83 -11.05
CA ASP A 74 -2.86 -1.68 -10.97
C ASP A 74 -2.51 -2.37 -12.30
N GLY A 75 -3.41 -2.33 -13.29
CA GLY A 75 -3.21 -2.97 -14.60
C GLY A 75 -3.27 -4.49 -14.53
N THR A 76 -4.11 -5.05 -13.65
CA THR A 76 -4.29 -6.49 -13.43
C THR A 76 -5.62 -7.01 -13.99
N GLU A 77 -5.75 -8.34 -14.08
CA GLU A 77 -6.99 -8.99 -14.49
C GLU A 77 -8.11 -8.80 -13.46
N ALA A 78 -7.76 -8.83 -12.16
CA ALA A 78 -8.71 -8.71 -11.06
C ALA A 78 -8.04 -8.09 -9.82
N ALA A 79 -8.88 -7.59 -8.91
CA ALA A 79 -8.48 -7.16 -7.58
C ALA A 79 -9.47 -7.66 -6.53
N LEU A 80 -9.05 -7.64 -5.28
CA LEU A 80 -9.83 -8.00 -4.11
C LEU A 80 -9.68 -6.91 -3.05
N ALA A 81 -10.80 -6.34 -2.61
CA ALA A 81 -10.82 -5.42 -1.48
C ALA A 81 -10.92 -6.20 -0.16
N THR A 82 -10.19 -5.74 0.86
CA THR A 82 -10.11 -6.39 2.17
C THR A 82 -10.38 -5.40 3.31
N SER A 83 -10.66 -5.92 4.50
CA SER A 83 -10.97 -5.09 5.69
C SER A 83 -9.82 -4.23 6.18
N SER A 84 -8.57 -4.56 5.82
CA SER A 84 -7.36 -3.81 6.20
C SER A 84 -6.19 -4.18 5.31
N GLY A 85 -5.11 -3.37 5.31
CA GLY A 85 -3.87 -3.73 4.62
C GLY A 85 -3.28 -5.04 5.13
N MET A 86 -3.34 -5.31 6.44
CA MET A 86 -2.86 -6.59 6.99
C MET A 86 -3.71 -7.77 6.51
N ALA A 87 -5.01 -7.60 6.30
CA ALA A 87 -5.84 -8.63 5.69
C ALA A 87 -5.37 -8.96 4.25
N ALA A 88 -5.00 -7.94 3.47
CA ALA A 88 -4.43 -8.14 2.14
C ALA A 88 -3.07 -8.87 2.20
N VAL A 89 -2.16 -8.45 3.10
CA VAL A 89 -0.86 -9.11 3.32
C VAL A 89 -1.04 -10.57 3.71
N THR A 90 -1.88 -10.87 4.71
CA THR A 90 -2.08 -12.25 5.19
C THR A 90 -2.67 -13.15 4.13
N ILE A 91 -3.66 -12.66 3.36
CA ILE A 91 -4.25 -13.42 2.25
C ILE A 91 -3.21 -13.66 1.15
N ALA A 92 -2.42 -12.63 0.78
CA ALA A 92 -1.38 -12.77 -0.24
C ALA A 92 -0.36 -13.86 0.13
N VAL A 93 0.05 -13.93 1.40
CA VAL A 93 0.92 -15.00 1.90
C VAL A 93 0.22 -16.36 1.85
N MET A 94 -1.01 -16.47 2.35
CA MET A 94 -1.75 -17.74 2.37
C MET A 94 -2.08 -18.33 0.98
N ILE A 95 -2.02 -17.52 -0.09
CA ILE A 95 -2.17 -18.04 -1.45
C ILE A 95 -0.83 -18.24 -2.16
N SER A 96 0.26 -17.78 -1.55
CA SER A 96 1.64 -17.90 -2.09
C SER A 96 2.43 -19.05 -1.47
N ALA A 97 2.09 -19.46 -0.24
CA ALA A 97 2.79 -20.52 0.48
C ALA A 97 1.81 -21.26 1.43
N GLU A 98 2.16 -22.49 1.73
CA GLU A 98 1.42 -23.36 2.65
C GLU A 98 2.35 -24.00 3.69
N ASN A 99 1.81 -24.81 4.58
CA ASN A 99 2.60 -25.50 5.60
C ASN A 99 3.74 -26.33 4.97
N GLY A 100 4.96 -26.10 5.41
CA GLY A 100 6.19 -26.71 4.90
C GLY A 100 6.90 -25.89 3.84
N ASP A 101 6.32 -24.80 3.36
CA ASP A 101 6.95 -23.89 2.41
C ASP A 101 7.80 -22.82 3.11
N HIS A 102 8.66 -22.16 2.32
CA HIS A 102 9.55 -21.08 2.75
C HIS A 102 9.28 -19.81 1.93
N ILE A 103 9.37 -18.64 2.59
CA ILE A 103 9.23 -17.31 1.98
C ILE A 103 10.46 -16.47 2.30
N LEU A 104 10.98 -15.78 1.28
CA LEU A 104 11.94 -14.68 1.45
C LEU A 104 11.19 -13.38 1.66
N VAL A 105 11.65 -12.56 2.61
CA VAL A 105 10.98 -11.29 2.98
C VAL A 105 12.05 -10.21 3.14
N ASP A 106 11.82 -9.01 2.60
CA ASP A 106 12.72 -7.88 2.85
C ASP A 106 12.83 -7.62 4.36
N GLU A 107 14.03 -7.39 4.85
CA GLU A 107 14.25 -7.12 6.27
C GLU A 107 13.76 -5.72 6.70
N ASP A 108 13.71 -4.75 5.78
CA ASP A 108 13.20 -3.40 6.03
C ASP A 108 11.74 -3.31 5.57
N LEU A 109 10.79 -3.54 6.47
CA LEU A 109 9.36 -3.50 6.17
C LEU A 109 8.54 -3.03 7.37
N PHE A 110 7.27 -2.78 7.12
CA PHE A 110 6.30 -2.35 8.11
C PHE A 110 6.29 -3.26 9.34
N VAL A 111 6.33 -2.67 10.53
CA VAL A 111 6.51 -3.39 11.79
C VAL A 111 5.46 -4.48 12.04
N VAL A 112 4.19 -4.27 11.65
CA VAL A 112 3.14 -5.28 11.86
C VAL A 112 3.28 -6.42 10.86
N SER A 113 3.68 -6.14 9.61
CA SER A 113 4.04 -7.18 8.64
C SER A 113 5.23 -8.01 9.15
N ARG A 114 6.24 -7.36 9.74
CA ARG A 114 7.37 -8.06 10.35
C ARG A 114 6.94 -8.98 11.50
N ILE A 115 6.01 -8.53 12.36
CA ILE A 115 5.44 -9.36 13.44
C ILE A 115 4.73 -10.58 12.83
N PHE A 116 3.88 -10.39 11.82
CA PHE A 116 3.19 -11.48 11.12
C PHE A 116 4.16 -12.50 10.54
N PHE A 117 5.20 -12.07 9.83
CA PHE A 117 6.23 -12.96 9.29
C PHE A 117 7.08 -13.64 10.35
N THR A 118 7.28 -13.00 11.51
CA THR A 118 8.11 -13.58 12.60
C THR A 118 7.36 -14.53 13.49
N GLN A 119 6.05 -14.30 13.73
CA GLN A 119 5.27 -15.03 14.73
C GLN A 119 4.18 -15.89 14.11
N ASP A 120 3.37 -15.33 13.19
CA ASP A 120 2.19 -16.00 12.68
C ASP A 120 2.53 -16.97 11.54
N CYS A 121 3.42 -16.62 10.61
CA CYS A 121 3.85 -17.52 9.54
C CYS A 121 4.46 -18.82 10.08
N PRO A 122 5.41 -18.79 11.05
CA PRO A 122 5.91 -20.02 11.68
C PRO A 122 4.83 -20.82 12.40
N ALA A 123 3.84 -20.16 13.03
CA ALA A 123 2.71 -20.84 13.66
C ALA A 123 1.80 -21.55 12.64
N MET A 124 1.78 -21.08 11.38
CA MET A 124 1.11 -21.73 10.26
C MET A 124 1.98 -22.78 9.55
N GLY A 125 3.21 -23.02 10.03
CA GLY A 125 4.18 -23.93 9.43
C GLY A 125 4.89 -23.38 8.19
N ILE A 126 4.86 -22.07 7.96
CA ILE A 126 5.57 -21.39 6.87
C ILE A 126 6.89 -20.87 7.41
N GLU A 127 8.00 -21.31 6.81
CA GLU A 127 9.33 -20.81 7.16
C GLU A 127 9.59 -19.44 6.52
N VAL A 128 10.32 -18.56 7.23
CA VAL A 128 10.61 -17.20 6.75
C VAL A 128 12.10 -16.89 6.92
N SER A 129 12.71 -16.36 5.87
CA SER A 129 14.05 -15.73 5.94
C SER A 129 13.95 -14.26 5.59
N PHE A 130 14.46 -13.40 6.49
CA PHE A 130 14.61 -11.98 6.22
C PHE A 130 15.93 -11.72 5.50
N VAL A 131 15.90 -10.96 4.42
CA VAL A 131 17.04 -10.63 3.57
C VAL A 131 17.02 -9.14 3.22
N ASP A 132 18.19 -8.53 3.04
CA ASP A 132 18.26 -7.22 2.37
C ASP A 132 18.12 -7.44 0.86
N VAL A 133 16.99 -7.08 0.29
CA VAL A 133 16.73 -7.27 -1.16
C VAL A 133 17.58 -6.38 -2.06
N ARG A 134 18.37 -5.47 -1.49
CA ARG A 134 19.36 -4.64 -2.19
C ARG A 134 20.74 -5.34 -2.27
N ASP A 135 20.95 -6.41 -1.49
CA ASP A 135 22.09 -7.31 -1.56
C ASP A 135 21.69 -8.66 -2.17
N MET A 136 21.78 -8.76 -3.50
CA MET A 136 21.41 -9.97 -4.24
C MET A 136 22.22 -11.20 -3.85
N VAL A 137 23.43 -11.04 -3.31
CA VAL A 137 24.24 -12.17 -2.79
C VAL A 137 23.57 -12.76 -1.55
N SER A 138 23.08 -11.90 -0.64
CA SER A 138 22.33 -12.31 0.55
C SER A 138 21.01 -12.98 0.17
N VAL A 139 20.30 -12.43 -0.82
CA VAL A 139 19.03 -13.00 -1.32
C VAL A 139 19.24 -14.41 -1.89
N GLU A 140 20.24 -14.58 -2.76
CA GLU A 140 20.56 -15.86 -3.39
C GLU A 140 20.95 -16.92 -2.35
N ALA A 141 21.76 -16.57 -1.37
CA ALA A 141 22.21 -17.46 -0.31
C ALA A 141 21.08 -17.97 0.61
N ALA A 142 19.95 -17.24 0.66
CA ALA A 142 18.80 -17.58 1.50
C ALA A 142 17.76 -18.47 0.80
N VAL A 143 17.90 -18.75 -0.50
CA VAL A 143 17.00 -19.64 -1.25
C VAL A 143 17.10 -21.07 -0.74
N ARG A 144 15.97 -21.74 -0.61
CA ARG A 144 15.85 -23.14 -0.20
C ARG A 144 15.01 -23.92 -1.23
N PRO A 145 15.11 -25.27 -1.26
CA PRO A 145 14.31 -26.08 -2.19
C PRO A 145 12.78 -25.87 -2.04
N ASN A 146 12.33 -25.49 -0.84
CA ASN A 146 10.93 -25.21 -0.52
C ASN A 146 10.58 -23.72 -0.56
N THR A 147 11.43 -22.84 -1.08
CA THR A 147 11.11 -21.43 -1.25
C THR A 147 10.03 -21.25 -2.32
N LYS A 148 8.98 -20.50 -2.03
CA LYS A 148 7.82 -20.28 -2.91
C LYS A 148 7.56 -18.85 -3.29
N ALA A 149 7.98 -17.89 -2.46
CA ALA A 149 7.69 -16.49 -2.71
C ALA A 149 8.79 -15.57 -2.21
N LEU A 150 8.85 -14.39 -2.80
CA LEU A 150 9.56 -13.20 -2.31
C LEU A 150 8.54 -12.10 -2.03
N PHE A 151 8.53 -11.59 -0.79
CA PHE A 151 7.70 -10.46 -0.37
C PHE A 151 8.56 -9.22 -0.12
N VAL A 152 8.21 -8.08 -0.75
CA VAL A 152 8.92 -6.81 -0.60
C VAL A 152 7.95 -5.64 -0.48
N GLU A 153 8.40 -4.52 0.11
CA GLU A 153 7.76 -3.22 -0.06
C GLU A 153 8.44 -2.47 -1.21
N SER A 154 7.68 -1.84 -2.09
CA SER A 154 8.24 -1.05 -3.21
C SER A 154 9.07 0.15 -2.71
N LEU A 155 8.62 0.77 -1.62
CA LEU A 155 9.31 1.77 -0.82
C LEU A 155 9.10 1.44 0.66
N THR A 156 10.19 1.19 1.38
CA THR A 156 10.14 0.59 2.73
C THR A 156 9.65 1.54 3.82
N ASN A 157 9.01 0.99 4.84
CA ASN A 157 8.55 1.70 6.03
C ASN A 157 9.30 1.24 7.29
N PRO A 158 10.12 2.08 7.95
CA PRO A 158 10.20 3.53 7.81
C PRO A 158 11.39 4.03 6.99
N GLY A 159 12.23 3.15 6.45
CA GLY A 159 13.53 3.48 5.90
C GLY A 159 13.50 4.28 4.59
N CYS A 160 12.36 4.31 3.90
CA CYS A 160 12.19 4.92 2.56
C CYS A 160 13.25 4.42 1.55
N ARG A 161 13.59 3.12 1.59
CA ARG A 161 14.51 2.44 0.66
C ARG A 161 13.71 1.83 -0.49
N LEU A 162 14.20 1.98 -1.71
CA LEU A 162 13.56 1.41 -2.90
C LEU A 162 14.01 -0.03 -3.17
N ALA A 163 13.11 -0.83 -3.70
CA ALA A 163 13.39 -2.15 -4.23
C ALA A 163 13.60 -2.09 -5.76
N ASP A 164 14.64 -2.74 -6.28
CA ASP A 164 14.83 -2.94 -7.72
C ASP A 164 13.87 -4.03 -8.22
N LEU A 165 12.66 -3.63 -8.59
CA LEU A 165 11.62 -4.57 -9.00
C LEU A 165 12.00 -5.39 -10.22
N ALA A 166 12.73 -4.81 -11.18
CA ALA A 166 13.15 -5.52 -12.40
C ALA A 166 14.20 -6.60 -12.08
N GLY A 167 15.21 -6.28 -11.26
CA GLY A 167 16.21 -7.22 -10.80
C GLY A 167 15.59 -8.34 -9.95
N LEU A 168 14.67 -8.00 -9.04
CA LEU A 168 13.96 -8.96 -8.21
C LEU A 168 13.02 -9.87 -9.01
N ARG A 169 12.37 -9.35 -10.09
CA ARG A 169 11.59 -10.19 -11.01
C ARG A 169 12.48 -11.23 -11.70
N ALA A 170 13.62 -10.81 -12.24
CA ALA A 170 14.56 -11.74 -12.89
C ALA A 170 15.02 -12.84 -11.93
N PHE A 171 15.31 -12.48 -10.67
CA PHE A 171 15.63 -13.45 -9.61
C PHE A 171 14.44 -14.40 -9.35
N CYS A 172 13.24 -13.90 -9.20
CA CYS A 172 12.04 -14.72 -8.98
C CYS A 172 11.78 -15.68 -10.16
N ASP A 173 12.02 -15.25 -11.40
CA ASP A 173 11.89 -16.09 -12.58
C ASP A 173 12.91 -17.24 -12.57
N GLN A 174 14.16 -16.94 -12.20
CA GLN A 174 15.23 -17.96 -12.10
C GLN A 174 14.88 -19.05 -11.10
N HIS A 175 14.22 -18.72 -10.00
CA HIS A 175 13.90 -19.63 -8.91
C HIS A 175 12.44 -20.11 -8.90
N ALA A 176 11.62 -19.72 -9.89
CA ALA A 176 10.18 -19.99 -9.98
C ALA A 176 9.41 -19.54 -8.71
N LEU A 177 9.75 -18.37 -8.19
CA LEU A 177 9.12 -17.78 -7.01
C LEU A 177 7.96 -16.85 -7.39
N LYS A 178 6.92 -16.84 -6.57
CA LYS A 178 5.88 -15.81 -6.65
C LYS A 178 6.42 -14.49 -6.13
N PHE A 179 6.32 -13.44 -6.93
CA PHE A 179 6.77 -12.11 -6.58
C PHE A 179 5.61 -11.26 -6.03
N VAL A 180 5.66 -10.94 -4.74
CA VAL A 180 4.62 -10.19 -4.02
C VAL A 180 5.16 -8.83 -3.59
N VAL A 181 4.51 -7.75 -4.01
CA VAL A 181 4.95 -6.38 -3.75
C VAL A 181 3.89 -5.61 -2.97
N ASP A 182 4.20 -5.14 -1.78
CA ASP A 182 3.40 -4.12 -1.08
C ASP A 182 3.74 -2.74 -1.65
N ASN A 183 2.78 -2.14 -2.34
CA ASN A 183 2.94 -0.85 -3.01
C ASN A 183 2.18 0.28 -2.29
N THR A 184 2.03 0.18 -0.98
CA THR A 184 1.25 1.13 -0.18
C THR A 184 1.78 2.56 -0.25
N PHE A 185 3.12 2.77 -0.23
CA PHE A 185 3.72 4.11 -0.17
C PHE A 185 3.67 4.86 -1.50
N LEU A 186 3.76 4.15 -2.60
CA LEU A 186 3.78 4.77 -3.94
C LEU A 186 2.40 4.80 -4.59
N SER A 187 1.49 3.92 -4.18
CA SER A 187 0.18 3.73 -4.82
C SER A 187 0.29 3.35 -6.31
N PRO A 188 -0.78 2.89 -6.96
CA PRO A 188 -0.73 2.58 -8.39
C PRO A 188 -0.56 3.82 -9.28
N TYR A 189 -0.60 5.03 -8.71
CA TYR A 189 -0.38 6.26 -9.46
C TYR A 189 1.10 6.50 -9.77
N LEU A 190 1.99 6.33 -8.79
CA LEU A 190 3.43 6.57 -8.98
C LEU A 190 4.18 5.34 -9.48
N LEU A 191 3.75 4.15 -9.07
CA LEU A 191 4.40 2.89 -9.45
C LEU A 191 3.34 1.79 -9.61
N ARG A 192 3.45 1.02 -10.67
CA ARG A 192 2.66 -0.21 -10.90
C ARG A 192 3.61 -1.40 -10.93
N PRO A 193 3.78 -2.13 -9.83
CA PRO A 193 4.69 -3.27 -9.77
C PRO A 193 4.40 -4.37 -10.80
N THR A 194 3.16 -4.46 -11.29
CA THR A 194 2.75 -5.38 -12.36
C THR A 194 3.44 -5.10 -13.70
N GLU A 195 3.82 -3.86 -13.97
CA GLU A 195 4.62 -3.50 -15.16
C GLU A 195 6.06 -4.05 -15.08
N PHE A 196 6.50 -4.42 -13.87
CA PHE A 196 7.77 -5.07 -13.58
C PHE A 196 7.60 -6.57 -13.29
N GLY A 197 6.41 -7.13 -13.58
CA GLY A 197 6.14 -8.55 -13.44
C GLY A 197 5.81 -9.03 -12.03
N ALA A 198 5.40 -8.16 -11.11
CA ALA A 198 4.85 -8.61 -9.83
C ALA A 198 3.60 -9.48 -10.06
N ASP A 199 3.58 -10.68 -9.44
CA ASP A 199 2.46 -11.60 -9.53
C ASP A 199 1.27 -11.13 -8.68
N LEU A 200 1.57 -10.54 -7.51
CA LEU A 200 0.61 -9.96 -6.58
C LEU A 200 1.09 -8.58 -6.13
N VAL A 201 0.17 -7.62 -6.16
CA VAL A 201 0.35 -6.31 -5.56
C VAL A 201 -0.57 -6.17 -4.37
N VAL A 202 -0.05 -5.69 -3.24
CA VAL A 202 -0.82 -5.44 -2.00
C VAL A 202 -0.81 -3.96 -1.68
N HIS A 203 -1.90 -3.47 -1.12
CA HIS A 203 -2.03 -2.10 -0.65
C HIS A 203 -2.74 -2.04 0.70
N SER A 204 -2.22 -1.24 1.60
CA SER A 204 -3.06 -0.66 2.64
C SER A 204 -3.87 0.49 2.02
N ALA A 205 -5.09 0.17 1.56
CA ALA A 205 -5.97 1.17 0.94
C ALA A 205 -6.39 2.28 1.92
N THR A 206 -6.19 2.09 3.23
CA THR A 206 -6.28 3.08 4.30
C THR A 206 -5.46 4.34 3.99
N LYS A 207 -4.32 4.19 3.27
CA LYS A 207 -3.32 5.24 3.04
C LYS A 207 -3.69 6.08 1.82
N TYR A 208 -2.75 6.35 0.94
CA TYR A 208 -2.95 7.21 -0.25
C TYR A 208 -4.17 6.86 -1.10
N ILE A 209 -4.55 5.58 -1.19
CA ILE A 209 -5.69 5.16 -2.01
C ILE A 209 -6.98 5.80 -1.48
N SER A 210 -7.30 5.70 -0.19
CA SER A 210 -8.39 6.44 0.45
C SER A 210 -8.04 7.91 0.63
N GLY A 211 -6.91 8.20 1.27
CA GLY A 211 -6.27 9.52 1.36
C GLY A 211 -7.01 10.56 2.19
N HIS A 212 -7.90 10.17 3.10
CA HIS A 212 -8.72 11.08 3.91
C HIS A 212 -8.68 10.74 5.41
N GLY A 213 -7.90 9.74 5.85
CA GLY A 213 -7.76 9.36 7.25
C GLY A 213 -9.02 8.80 7.92
N ASP A 214 -10.08 8.54 7.16
CA ASP A 214 -11.45 8.26 7.64
C ASP A 214 -11.88 6.80 7.55
N THR A 215 -11.04 5.92 6.95
CA THR A 215 -11.38 4.51 6.77
C THR A 215 -10.17 3.60 6.88
N VAL A 216 -10.41 2.39 7.36
CA VAL A 216 -9.44 1.28 7.31
C VAL A 216 -9.86 0.32 6.22
N ALA A 217 -8.97 0.05 5.28
CA ALA A 217 -9.19 -0.86 4.17
C ALA A 217 -7.86 -1.40 3.63
N GLY A 218 -7.93 -2.52 2.91
CA GLY A 218 -6.83 -3.06 2.15
C GLY A 218 -7.28 -3.45 0.75
N ALA A 219 -6.33 -3.75 -0.09
CA ALA A 219 -6.57 -4.30 -1.41
C ALA A 219 -5.40 -5.19 -1.85
N MET A 220 -5.69 -6.12 -2.72
CA MET A 220 -4.70 -6.87 -3.47
C MET A 220 -5.15 -7.02 -4.92
N ALA A 221 -4.19 -7.15 -5.83
CA ALA A 221 -4.44 -7.24 -7.27
C ALA A 221 -3.49 -8.26 -7.91
N GLY A 222 -3.95 -8.93 -8.96
CA GLY A 222 -3.18 -9.96 -9.65
C GLY A 222 -4.00 -10.67 -10.73
N SER A 223 -3.65 -11.93 -11.03
CA SER A 223 -4.41 -12.76 -11.96
C SER A 223 -5.81 -13.09 -11.44
N SER A 224 -6.76 -13.34 -12.34
CA SER A 224 -8.11 -13.79 -11.96
C SER A 224 -8.08 -15.08 -11.14
N ALA A 225 -7.16 -15.99 -11.45
CA ALA A 225 -7.00 -17.25 -10.71
C ALA A 225 -6.52 -17.01 -9.26
N ASP A 226 -5.54 -16.11 -9.07
CA ASP A 226 -5.08 -15.76 -7.72
C ASP A 226 -6.15 -15.01 -6.94
N MET A 227 -6.88 -14.09 -7.57
CA MET A 227 -7.96 -13.36 -6.88
C MET A 227 -9.12 -14.27 -6.50
N LEU A 228 -9.41 -15.31 -7.28
CA LEU A 228 -10.39 -16.33 -6.89
C LEU A 228 -9.92 -17.10 -5.63
N ARG A 229 -8.67 -17.55 -5.59
CA ARG A 229 -8.07 -18.21 -4.41
C ARG A 229 -8.08 -17.28 -3.19
N ALA A 230 -7.74 -16.01 -3.40
CA ALA A 230 -7.75 -14.98 -2.36
C ALA A 230 -9.16 -14.74 -1.82
N ARG A 231 -10.18 -14.70 -2.68
CA ARG A 231 -11.58 -14.54 -2.26
C ARG A 231 -12.06 -15.70 -1.41
N MET A 232 -11.66 -16.93 -1.71
CA MET A 232 -11.95 -18.10 -0.87
C MET A 232 -11.35 -17.95 0.54
N LYS A 233 -10.12 -17.44 0.65
CA LYS A 233 -9.49 -17.15 1.94
C LYS A 233 -10.19 -16.00 2.66
N LEU A 234 -10.49 -14.91 1.96
CA LEU A 234 -11.24 -13.76 2.51
C LEU A 234 -12.58 -14.22 3.10
N ASP A 235 -13.33 -15.05 2.38
CA ASP A 235 -14.65 -15.54 2.82
C ASP A 235 -14.53 -16.40 4.08
N SER A 236 -13.54 -17.30 4.09
CA SER A 236 -13.30 -18.24 5.22
C SER A 236 -12.83 -17.53 6.48
N PHE A 237 -11.94 -16.52 6.36
CA PHE A 237 -11.39 -15.78 7.49
C PHE A 237 -12.19 -14.52 7.86
N GLY A 238 -13.24 -14.18 7.06
CA GLY A 238 -14.09 -13.04 7.33
C GLY A 238 -13.42 -11.67 7.13
N GLN A 239 -12.39 -11.59 6.33
CA GLN A 239 -11.57 -10.37 6.11
C GLN A 239 -12.20 -9.41 5.08
N CYS A 240 -13.51 -9.46 4.89
CA CYS A 240 -14.24 -8.61 3.95
C CYS A 240 -14.38 -7.17 4.45
N PRO A 241 -14.32 -6.17 3.56
CA PRO A 241 -14.60 -4.79 3.92
C PRO A 241 -16.11 -4.55 4.06
N SER A 242 -16.50 -3.52 4.83
CA SER A 242 -17.89 -3.07 4.79
C SER A 242 -18.19 -2.32 3.47
N PRO A 243 -19.45 -2.35 2.97
CA PRO A 243 -19.82 -1.57 1.79
C PRO A 243 -19.56 -0.08 1.94
N LEU A 244 -19.76 0.47 3.14
CA LEU A 244 -19.47 1.88 3.42
C LEU A 244 -17.98 2.19 3.28
N ASN A 245 -17.09 1.35 3.86
CA ASN A 245 -15.65 1.56 3.73
C ASN A 245 -15.21 1.43 2.25
N SER A 246 -15.75 0.46 1.53
CA SER A 246 -15.50 0.30 0.08
C SER A 246 -15.90 1.57 -0.70
N TRP A 247 -17.03 2.18 -0.35
CA TRP A 247 -17.50 3.41 -0.96
C TRP A 247 -16.62 4.62 -0.63
N LEU A 248 -16.17 4.76 0.64
CA LEU A 248 -15.23 5.80 1.06
C LEU A 248 -13.89 5.68 0.32
N VAL A 249 -13.34 4.47 0.22
CA VAL A 249 -12.13 4.21 -0.57
C VAL A 249 -12.35 4.59 -2.03
N MET A 250 -13.45 4.15 -2.65
CA MET A 250 -13.78 4.47 -4.05
C MET A 250 -13.87 5.98 -4.28
N ARG A 251 -14.49 6.72 -3.33
CA ARG A 251 -14.53 8.19 -3.35
C ARG A 251 -13.13 8.80 -3.30
N GLY A 252 -12.25 8.27 -2.43
CA GLY A 252 -10.86 8.71 -2.30
C GLY A 252 -10.02 8.46 -3.56
N VAL A 253 -10.19 7.30 -4.19
CA VAL A 253 -9.47 6.93 -5.43
C VAL A 253 -9.67 7.95 -6.55
N ARG A 254 -10.86 8.53 -6.68
CA ARG A 254 -11.17 9.51 -7.74
C ARG A 254 -10.25 10.72 -7.72
N THR A 255 -9.72 11.09 -6.55
CA THR A 255 -8.79 12.23 -6.37
C THR A 255 -7.33 11.79 -6.20
N LEU A 256 -7.04 10.50 -6.25
CA LEU A 256 -5.68 9.97 -6.06
C LEU A 256 -4.63 10.68 -6.92
N PRO A 257 -4.82 10.87 -8.25
CA PRO A 257 -3.83 11.54 -9.08
C PRO A 257 -3.56 12.99 -8.69
N LEU A 258 -4.57 13.70 -8.21
CA LEU A 258 -4.44 15.09 -7.77
C LEU A 258 -3.63 15.16 -6.47
N ARG A 259 -3.98 14.30 -5.51
CA ARG A 259 -3.31 14.24 -4.20
C ARG A 259 -1.86 13.78 -4.31
N MET A 260 -1.59 12.73 -5.09
CA MET A 260 -0.23 12.21 -5.22
C MET A 260 0.72 13.22 -5.86
N ARG A 261 0.26 14.03 -6.82
CA ARG A 261 1.06 15.14 -7.36
C ARG A 261 1.37 16.18 -6.29
N GLN A 262 0.37 16.56 -5.47
CA GLN A 262 0.58 17.56 -4.41
C GLN A 262 1.51 17.02 -3.31
N HIS A 263 1.28 15.80 -2.84
CA HIS A 263 2.17 15.13 -1.89
C HIS A 263 3.62 15.09 -2.38
N SER A 264 3.83 14.68 -3.63
CA SER A 264 5.18 14.59 -4.22
C SER A 264 5.84 15.97 -4.33
N ALA A 265 5.09 16.98 -4.77
CA ALA A 265 5.61 18.35 -4.90
C ALA A 265 6.00 18.92 -3.53
N ASN A 266 5.13 18.80 -2.54
CA ASN A 266 5.39 19.26 -1.18
C ASN A 266 6.57 18.52 -0.54
N ALA A 267 6.60 17.18 -0.69
CA ALA A 267 7.67 16.37 -0.11
C ALA A 267 9.03 16.66 -0.76
N GLN A 268 9.07 16.87 -2.08
CA GLN A 268 10.32 17.27 -2.76
C GLN A 268 10.83 18.61 -2.26
N ALA A 269 9.97 19.61 -2.13
CA ALA A 269 10.34 20.93 -1.65
C ALA A 269 10.83 20.89 -0.20
N LEU A 270 10.10 20.19 0.67
CA LEU A 270 10.48 20.00 2.08
C LEU A 270 11.79 19.22 2.21
N ALA A 271 11.95 18.11 1.47
CA ALA A 271 13.17 17.31 1.52
C ALA A 271 14.39 18.13 1.09
N THR A 272 14.28 18.91 0.01
CA THR A 272 15.36 19.80 -0.46
C THR A 272 15.73 20.84 0.59
N TYR A 273 14.75 21.45 1.23
CA TYR A 273 14.97 22.41 2.31
C TYR A 273 15.69 21.76 3.50
N LEU A 274 15.23 20.58 3.94
CA LEU A 274 15.78 19.88 5.11
C LEU A 274 17.17 19.31 4.86
N ASP A 275 17.47 18.84 3.64
CA ASP A 275 18.78 18.28 3.27
C ASP A 275 19.91 19.32 3.37
N ALA A 276 19.57 20.60 3.21
CA ALA A 276 20.50 21.74 3.35
C ALA A 276 20.52 22.35 4.77
N HIS A 277 19.70 21.87 5.71
CA HIS A 277 19.51 22.53 7.01
C HIS A 277 20.49 22.02 8.07
N GLU A 278 21.20 22.93 8.78
CA GLU A 278 22.27 22.62 9.75
C GLU A 278 21.82 21.74 10.95
N LYS A 279 20.52 21.73 11.28
CA LYS A 279 19.95 20.92 12.37
C LYS A 279 19.51 19.52 11.92
N ILE A 280 19.72 19.17 10.66
CA ILE A 280 19.37 17.87 10.08
C ILE A 280 20.66 17.07 9.84
N GLU A 281 20.74 15.88 10.40
CA GLU A 281 21.88 14.98 10.15
C GLU A 281 21.78 14.32 8.77
N TRP A 282 20.57 13.92 8.35
CA TRP A 282 20.28 13.36 7.03
C TRP A 282 18.77 13.36 6.74
N VAL A 283 18.47 13.36 5.45
CA VAL A 283 17.13 13.14 4.91
C VAL A 283 17.15 11.91 4.00
N ARG A 284 16.17 11.03 4.13
CA ARG A 284 15.90 9.93 3.17
C ARG A 284 14.61 10.22 2.44
N TYR A 285 14.75 10.67 1.21
CA TYR A 285 13.65 10.88 0.28
C TYR A 285 14.16 10.54 -1.13
N PRO A 286 13.50 9.64 -1.88
CA PRO A 286 14.05 9.12 -3.13
C PRO A 286 14.31 10.17 -4.20
N GLY A 287 13.64 11.32 -4.12
CA GLY A 287 13.83 12.47 -5.02
C GLY A 287 15.09 13.31 -4.76
N LEU A 288 15.87 13.05 -3.70
CA LEU A 288 17.14 13.73 -3.42
C LEU A 288 18.31 12.99 -4.03
N GLU A 289 19.30 13.73 -4.56
CA GLU A 289 20.56 13.15 -5.06
C GLU A 289 21.36 12.43 -3.95
N SER A 290 21.19 12.86 -2.68
CA SER A 290 21.79 12.24 -1.51
C SER A 290 21.19 10.87 -1.14
N HIS A 291 20.04 10.47 -1.74
CA HIS A 291 19.41 9.20 -1.45
C HIS A 291 20.19 8.02 -2.08
N PRO A 292 20.44 6.91 -1.35
CA PRO A 292 21.23 5.78 -1.86
C PRO A 292 20.73 5.21 -3.19
N GLU A 293 19.42 5.15 -3.37
CA GLU A 293 18.77 4.63 -4.58
C GLU A 293 18.24 5.73 -5.51
N HIS A 294 18.83 6.96 -5.49
CA HIS A 294 18.35 8.08 -6.32
C HIS A 294 18.33 7.74 -7.83
N ALA A 295 19.38 7.07 -8.32
CA ALA A 295 19.45 6.67 -9.72
C ALA A 295 18.31 5.71 -10.11
N LEU A 296 17.96 4.77 -9.23
CA LEU A 296 16.83 3.86 -9.40
C LEU A 296 15.50 4.64 -9.31
N ALA A 297 15.38 5.56 -8.35
CA ALA A 297 14.19 6.40 -8.18
C ALA A 297 13.89 7.23 -9.44
N SER A 298 14.93 7.83 -10.04
CA SER A 298 14.79 8.63 -11.27
C SER A 298 14.28 7.80 -12.46
N GLN A 299 14.52 6.49 -12.46
CA GLN A 299 14.02 5.57 -13.51
C GLN A 299 12.60 5.08 -13.22
N LEU A 300 12.33 4.70 -11.96
CA LEU A 300 11.06 4.06 -11.57
C LEU A 300 9.95 5.07 -11.31
N LEU A 301 10.27 6.30 -10.88
CA LEU A 301 9.34 7.28 -10.34
C LEU A 301 9.39 8.63 -11.09
N PRO A 302 9.19 8.65 -12.42
CA PRO A 302 9.31 9.88 -13.21
C PRO A 302 8.26 10.94 -12.85
N ASP A 303 7.11 10.51 -12.29
CA ASP A 303 6.00 11.39 -11.92
C ASP A 303 6.06 11.88 -10.47
N GLY A 304 7.15 11.58 -9.73
CA GLY A 304 7.37 12.00 -8.35
C GLY A 304 7.56 10.85 -7.38
N CYS A 305 8.13 11.14 -6.20
CA CYS A 305 8.55 10.13 -5.23
C CYS A 305 7.57 9.96 -4.03
N GLY A 306 6.37 10.51 -4.14
CA GLY A 306 5.35 10.42 -3.08
C GLY A 306 5.59 11.36 -1.91
N GLY A 307 4.79 11.21 -0.85
CA GLY A 307 4.80 12.09 0.31
C GLY A 307 5.59 11.56 1.52
N MET A 308 6.30 10.45 1.40
CA MET A 308 6.99 9.83 2.54
C MET A 308 8.46 10.16 2.56
N MET A 309 8.95 10.59 3.72
CA MET A 309 10.38 10.74 3.98
C MET A 309 10.73 10.31 5.42
N ALA A 310 11.99 10.00 5.64
CA ALA A 310 12.57 9.83 6.96
C ALA A 310 13.66 10.87 7.17
N ILE A 311 13.69 11.49 8.34
CA ILE A 311 14.68 12.49 8.70
C ILE A 311 15.33 12.15 10.03
N LYS A 312 16.54 12.63 10.23
CA LYS A 312 17.21 12.60 11.53
C LYS A 312 17.68 14.00 11.87
N VAL A 313 17.23 14.49 13.02
CA VAL A 313 17.63 15.78 13.57
C VAL A 313 18.87 15.61 14.45
N VAL A 314 19.66 16.67 14.59
CA VAL A 314 20.80 16.68 15.53
C VAL A 314 20.33 16.51 16.99
N GLY A 315 21.23 16.04 17.87
CA GLY A 315 20.92 15.84 19.29
C GLY A 315 20.28 14.48 19.62
N GLY A 316 20.25 13.54 18.64
CA GLY A 316 19.80 12.16 18.87
C GLY A 316 18.35 12.08 19.35
N ARG A 317 18.08 11.16 20.32
CA ARG A 317 16.73 10.94 20.84
C ARG A 317 16.11 12.18 21.49
N GLU A 318 16.87 12.96 22.19
CA GLU A 318 16.39 14.18 22.84
C GLU A 318 16.04 15.26 21.79
N GLY A 319 16.91 15.44 20.77
CA GLY A 319 16.65 16.31 19.65
C GLY A 319 15.40 15.91 18.87
N MET A 320 15.23 14.61 18.61
CA MET A 320 14.03 14.07 17.99
C MET A 320 12.75 14.44 18.76
N TYR A 321 12.74 14.26 20.08
CA TYR A 321 11.56 14.60 20.89
C TYR A 321 11.35 16.10 21.00
N ARG A 322 12.43 16.91 21.11
CA ARG A 322 12.30 18.38 21.09
C ARG A 322 11.63 18.85 19.81
N PHE A 323 12.11 18.37 18.65
CA PHE A 323 11.51 18.71 17.37
C PHE A 323 10.03 18.30 17.31
N VAL A 324 9.74 17.03 17.56
CA VAL A 324 8.37 16.50 17.44
C VAL A 324 7.39 17.21 18.39
N ASN A 325 7.81 17.53 19.62
CA ASN A 325 6.97 18.23 20.59
C ASN A 325 6.82 19.73 20.29
N ALA A 326 7.60 20.28 19.37
CA ALA A 326 7.55 21.68 18.98
C ALA A 326 6.64 21.96 17.77
N VAL A 327 6.14 20.92 17.10
CA VAL A 327 5.17 21.11 16.00
C VAL A 327 3.84 21.61 16.58
N GLU A 328 3.27 22.63 15.96
CA GLU A 328 2.05 23.33 16.40
C GLU A 328 0.84 23.03 15.49
N ASN A 329 1.07 22.99 14.18
CA ASN A 329 0.03 22.84 13.16
C ASN A 329 -0.04 21.42 12.57
N PHE A 330 0.90 20.55 12.88
CA PHE A 330 0.93 19.16 12.40
C PHE A 330 0.64 18.20 13.54
N ASP A 331 0.07 17.05 13.17
CA ASP A 331 -0.24 16.01 14.16
C ASP A 331 0.94 15.06 14.38
N ILE A 332 1.15 14.69 15.65
CA ILE A 332 2.02 13.58 16.03
C ILE A 332 1.20 12.31 15.88
N GLY A 333 1.39 11.58 14.79
CA GLY A 333 0.52 10.46 14.46
C GLY A 333 1.20 9.30 13.80
N VAL A 334 0.57 8.10 13.93
CA VAL A 334 1.05 6.85 13.29
C VAL A 334 0.45 6.83 11.90
N SER A 335 -0.26 6.86 11.22
CA SER A 335 -0.74 6.69 9.85
C SER A 335 0.13 7.44 8.83
N LEU A 336 -0.34 7.58 7.61
CA LEU A 336 0.30 8.27 6.50
C LEU A 336 -0.66 8.40 5.30
N GLY A 337 -0.29 9.23 4.34
CA GLY A 337 -1.01 9.36 3.07
C GLY A 337 -2.35 10.07 3.18
N ASP A 338 -2.57 10.76 4.28
CA ASP A 338 -3.67 11.68 4.53
C ASP A 338 -3.36 13.05 3.94
N LEU A 339 -4.38 13.91 3.84
CA LEU A 339 -4.22 15.30 3.43
C LEU A 339 -3.37 16.11 4.42
N PHE A 340 -3.35 15.70 5.70
CA PHE A 340 -2.60 16.34 6.77
C PHE A 340 -1.16 15.84 6.83
N THR A 341 -0.21 16.75 7.11
CA THR A 341 1.17 16.39 7.42
C THR A 341 1.24 15.74 8.81
N LEU A 342 1.89 14.55 8.87
CA LEU A 342 2.08 13.79 10.10
C LEU A 342 3.55 13.57 10.40
N VAL A 343 3.94 13.76 11.66
CA VAL A 343 5.28 13.44 12.16
C VAL A 343 5.21 12.25 13.13
N TYR A 344 6.09 11.28 12.96
CA TYR A 344 6.10 10.07 13.78
C TYR A 344 7.51 9.74 14.28
N PRO A 345 7.84 9.94 15.57
CA PRO A 345 9.14 9.62 16.13
C PRO A 345 9.36 8.10 16.19
N LYS A 346 10.52 7.64 15.77
CA LYS A 346 10.93 6.23 15.71
C LYS A 346 12.18 5.96 16.54
N PRO A 347 12.10 5.98 17.90
CA PRO A 347 13.27 5.84 18.76
C PRO A 347 13.96 4.47 18.65
N LYS A 348 13.24 3.42 18.21
CA LYS A 348 13.79 2.07 18.00
C LYS A 348 14.47 1.90 16.61
N ASN A 349 14.28 2.86 15.72
CA ASN A 349 14.85 2.84 14.38
C ASN A 349 15.97 3.90 14.22
N GLY A 350 16.83 4.07 15.24
CA GLY A 350 17.94 5.01 15.21
C GLY A 350 17.56 6.46 15.46
N ASP A 351 16.47 6.69 16.20
CA ASP A 351 15.96 8.00 16.56
C ASP A 351 15.55 8.87 15.34
N LEU A 352 15.07 8.22 14.28
CA LEU A 352 14.55 8.92 13.11
C LEU A 352 13.12 9.41 13.34
N ILE A 353 12.72 10.40 12.56
CA ILE A 353 11.35 10.89 12.43
C ILE A 353 10.85 10.49 11.04
N ARG A 354 9.75 9.75 10.97
CA ARG A 354 9.06 9.51 9.71
C ARG A 354 8.06 10.65 9.50
N VAL A 355 8.14 11.29 8.35
CA VAL A 355 7.24 12.37 7.93
C VAL A 355 6.36 11.85 6.80
N SER A 356 5.05 12.03 6.96
CA SER A 356 4.06 11.90 5.89
C SER A 356 3.64 13.30 5.50
N VAL A 357 4.16 13.81 4.40
CA VAL A 357 3.89 15.16 3.94
C VAL A 357 2.51 15.23 3.32
N GLY A 358 1.69 16.15 3.78
CA GLY A 358 0.31 16.35 3.34
C GLY A 358 0.17 17.22 2.10
N CYS A 359 -1.04 17.76 1.95
CA CYS A 359 -1.42 18.59 0.80
C CYS A 359 -1.62 20.07 1.16
N GLU A 360 -1.14 20.50 2.32
CA GLU A 360 -1.19 21.87 2.78
C GLU A 360 -0.33 22.79 1.86
N ASP A 361 -0.46 24.09 2.00
CA ASP A 361 0.38 25.04 1.31
C ASP A 361 1.85 24.85 1.72
N ILE A 362 2.75 24.69 0.75
CA ILE A 362 4.17 24.39 1.01
C ILE A 362 4.85 25.45 1.89
N ALA A 363 4.45 26.71 1.77
CA ALA A 363 4.99 27.78 2.59
C ALA A 363 4.71 27.55 4.09
N ASP A 364 3.53 27.06 4.43
CA ASP A 364 3.13 26.76 5.80
C ASP A 364 3.86 25.51 6.32
N ILE A 365 4.02 24.49 5.47
CA ILE A 365 4.83 23.31 5.83
C ILE A 365 6.26 23.70 6.16
N LEU A 366 6.91 24.49 5.31
CA LEU A 366 8.29 24.95 5.52
C LEU A 366 8.41 25.81 6.78
N ALA A 367 7.47 26.74 7.01
CA ALA A 367 7.48 27.59 8.19
C ALA A 367 7.33 26.78 9.50
N GLU A 368 6.50 25.75 9.49
CA GLU A 368 6.30 24.86 10.63
C GLU A 368 7.55 24.05 10.97
N PHE A 369 8.22 23.46 9.96
CA PHE A 369 9.48 22.77 10.17
C PHE A 369 10.59 23.70 10.64
N GLU A 370 10.70 24.89 10.06
CA GLU A 370 11.67 25.93 10.46
C GLU A 370 11.48 26.33 11.93
N GLN A 371 10.23 26.57 12.38
CA GLN A 371 9.98 26.97 13.78
C GLN A 371 10.32 25.81 14.73
N ALA A 372 9.96 24.55 14.40
CA ALA A 372 10.25 23.39 15.23
C ALA A 372 11.76 23.09 15.32
N LEU A 373 12.52 23.31 14.24
CA LEU A 373 13.97 23.14 14.20
C LEU A 373 14.73 24.16 15.08
N LYS A 374 14.16 25.35 15.35
CA LYS A 374 14.81 26.34 16.25
C LYS A 374 14.99 25.85 17.69
N ILE A 375 14.20 24.85 18.08
CA ILE A 375 14.21 24.30 19.47
C ILE A 375 15.16 23.09 19.61
N VAL A 376 15.65 22.55 18.49
CA VAL A 376 16.57 21.40 18.42
C VAL A 376 18.06 21.80 18.76
#